data_8e290b705f09528396b3309f0e712524
#
_entry.id   8e290b705f09528396b3309f0e712524
#
_cell.length_a   1.000
_cell.length_b   1.000
_cell.length_c   1.000
_cell.angle_alpha   90.00
_cell.angle_beta   90.00
_cell.angle_gamma   90.00
#
_symmetry.space_group_name_H-M   'P 1'
#
loop_
_entity.id
_entity.type
_entity.pdbx_description
1 polymer ?
#
loop_
_entity_poly.entity_id
_entity_poly.type
_entity_poly.pdbx_seq_one_letter_code
_entity_poly.pdbx_strand_id
1 'polypeptide(L)'
;MSLHTPDLTKSPPRSPRVRLGGYCQLPRMLDKARAEIAGKNGEYHYNCPLDQQFFTFTGIAADALKAVAAKSDTEVLAWVNAHAKRTASEIISWSRWMNERAPDNVDGREFFNGIHKSIAPLREDIVTWFDLLDMDDFATYGGKA
;
A
#
# COMPACT_ATOMS: atom_id res chain seq x y z
N MET A 1 23.36 11.07 1.78
CA MET A 1 22.22 11.29 2.69
C MET A 1 21.59 9.95 3.03
N SER A 2 21.51 9.61 4.29
CA SER A 2 20.86 8.37 4.69
C SER A 2 19.34 8.51 4.55
N LEU A 3 18.69 7.48 4.02
CA LEU A 3 17.24 7.44 3.92
C LEU A 3 16.64 7.14 5.29
N HIS A 4 15.55 7.82 5.59
CA HIS A 4 14.77 7.49 6.77
C HIS A 4 14.14 6.11 6.59
N THR A 5 14.43 5.19 7.51
CA THR A 5 13.79 3.87 7.53
C THR A 5 12.55 3.95 8.41
N PRO A 6 11.35 3.71 7.87
CA PRO A 6 10.14 3.75 8.70
C PRO A 6 10.17 2.66 9.77
N ASP A 7 9.75 3.03 10.97
CA ASP A 7 9.52 2.07 12.06
C ASP A 7 8.02 1.83 12.19
N LEU A 8 7.56 0.75 11.59
CA LEU A 8 6.14 0.42 11.53
C LEU A 8 5.61 -0.23 12.82
N THR A 9 6.44 -0.30 13.85
CA THR A 9 5.99 -0.61 15.20
C THR A 9 5.47 0.65 15.92
N LYS A 10 5.78 1.84 15.40
CA LYS A 10 5.46 3.14 16.01
C LYS A 10 4.51 3.99 15.21
N SER A 11 4.48 3.81 13.90
CA SER A 11 3.63 4.58 12.99
C SER A 11 3.30 3.75 11.75
N PRO A 12 2.19 4.06 11.05
CA PRO A 12 1.82 3.31 9.86
C PRO A 12 2.73 3.65 8.67
N PRO A 13 2.79 2.78 7.66
CA PRO A 13 3.34 3.17 6.37
C PRO A 13 2.48 4.27 5.75
N ARG A 14 2.98 4.92 4.71
CA ARG A 14 2.17 5.92 3.98
C ARG A 14 0.85 5.30 3.54
N SER A 15 -0.20 6.12 3.47
CA SER A 15 -1.51 5.70 3.00
C SER A 15 -1.41 5.07 1.61
N PRO A 16 -2.22 4.05 1.31
CA PRO A 16 -2.25 3.48 -0.04
C PRO A 16 -2.69 4.49 -1.10
N ARG A 17 -3.32 5.60 -0.69
CA ARG A 17 -3.74 6.68 -1.61
C ARG A 17 -2.60 7.57 -2.06
N VAL A 18 -1.50 7.61 -1.33
CA VAL A 18 -0.33 8.42 -1.71
C VAL A 18 0.26 7.85 -2.99
N ARG A 19 0.59 8.73 -3.94
CA ARG A 19 1.08 8.34 -5.25
C ARG A 19 2.53 8.74 -5.45
N LEU A 20 3.25 7.92 -6.20
CA LEU A 20 4.60 8.20 -6.65
C LEU A 20 4.63 7.91 -8.16
N GLY A 21 4.93 8.94 -8.96
CA GLY A 21 4.87 8.80 -10.41
C GLY A 21 3.50 8.40 -10.96
N GLY A 22 2.43 8.74 -10.24
CA GLY A 22 1.06 8.36 -10.56
C GLY A 22 0.62 7.01 -9.98
N TYR A 23 1.55 6.18 -9.49
CA TYR A 23 1.23 4.89 -8.88
C TYR A 23 0.77 5.08 -7.43
N CYS A 24 -0.49 4.77 -7.14
CA CYS A 24 -0.94 4.59 -5.76
C CYS A 24 -0.33 3.29 -5.21
N GLN A 25 -0.42 3.06 -3.92
CA GLN A 25 0.12 1.88 -3.23
C GLN A 25 1.65 1.82 -3.20
N LEU A 26 2.34 2.32 -4.22
CA LEU A 26 3.80 2.21 -4.34
C LEU A 26 4.55 2.82 -3.16
N PRO A 27 4.25 4.05 -2.68
CA PRO A 27 4.90 4.59 -1.48
C PRO A 27 4.73 3.69 -0.25
N ARG A 28 3.54 3.15 -0.06
CA ARG A 28 3.25 2.22 1.04
C ARG A 28 4.07 0.94 0.94
N MET A 29 4.17 0.39 -0.28
CA MET A 29 4.98 -0.82 -0.54
C MET A 29 6.45 -0.59 -0.21
N LEU A 30 6.97 0.58 -0.57
CA LEU A 30 8.36 0.94 -0.29
C LEU A 30 8.61 1.08 1.21
N ASP A 31 7.68 1.69 1.94
CA ASP A 31 7.78 1.81 3.39
C ASP A 31 7.79 0.43 4.05
N LYS A 32 6.90 -0.48 3.62
CA LYS A 32 6.86 -1.84 4.13
C LYS A 32 8.13 -2.62 3.81
N ALA A 33 8.62 -2.51 2.58
CA ALA A 33 9.86 -3.19 2.16
C ALA A 33 11.07 -2.70 2.97
N ARG A 34 11.20 -1.39 3.12
CA ARG A 34 12.30 -0.77 3.89
C ARG A 34 12.25 -1.18 5.35
N ALA A 35 11.06 -1.17 5.94
CA ALA A 35 10.87 -1.58 7.33
C ALA A 35 11.16 -3.08 7.52
N GLU A 36 10.72 -3.92 6.61
CA GLU A 36 10.97 -5.37 6.67
C GLU A 36 12.46 -5.69 6.56
N ILE A 37 13.19 -5.02 5.66
CA ILE A 37 14.65 -5.15 5.54
C ILE A 37 15.35 -4.79 6.86
N ALA A 38 14.83 -3.77 7.56
CA ALA A 38 15.39 -3.30 8.84
C ALA A 38 14.85 -4.04 10.07
N GLY A 39 13.95 -5.01 9.89
CA GLY A 39 13.32 -5.72 11.01
C GLY A 39 12.34 -4.87 11.82
N LYS A 40 11.75 -3.83 11.21
CA LYS A 40 10.85 -2.86 11.85
C LYS A 40 9.45 -2.82 11.23
N ASN A 41 9.02 -3.92 10.59
CA ASN A 41 7.74 -3.96 9.88
C ASN A 41 6.52 -4.15 10.80
N GLY A 42 6.71 -4.53 12.07
CA GLY A 42 5.57 -4.76 12.98
C GLY A 42 4.58 -5.77 12.39
N GLU A 43 3.30 -5.40 12.39
CA GLU A 43 2.22 -6.24 11.84
C GLU A 43 2.04 -6.08 10.32
N TYR A 44 2.82 -5.23 9.67
CA TYR A 44 2.71 -4.99 8.23
C TYR A 44 3.56 -5.98 7.44
N HIS A 45 3.03 -6.41 6.30
CA HIS A 45 3.69 -7.39 5.44
C HIS A 45 3.82 -6.87 4.02
N TYR A 46 5.04 -6.98 3.48
CA TYR A 46 5.31 -6.72 2.08
C TYR A 46 4.76 -7.88 1.22
N ASN A 47 4.34 -7.56 0.01
CA ASN A 47 3.79 -8.52 -0.94
C ASN A 47 2.41 -9.07 -0.51
N CYS A 48 1.58 -8.20 0.07
CA CYS A 48 0.19 -8.53 0.39
C CYS A 48 -0.68 -8.55 -0.90
N PRO A 49 -1.94 -9.03 -0.83
CA PRO A 49 -2.79 -9.08 -2.02
C PRO A 49 -2.95 -7.76 -2.78
N LEU A 50 -2.98 -6.62 -2.09
CA LEU A 50 -3.02 -5.30 -2.76
C LEU A 50 -1.69 -4.96 -3.44
N ASP A 51 -0.57 -5.30 -2.83
CA ASP A 51 0.75 -5.15 -3.45
C ASP A 51 0.85 -5.99 -4.72
N GLN A 52 0.27 -7.19 -4.72
CA GLN A 52 0.28 -8.09 -5.88
C GLN A 52 -0.42 -7.48 -7.09
N GLN A 53 -1.38 -6.59 -6.91
CA GLN A 53 -2.01 -5.85 -8.02
C GLN A 53 -0.99 -4.97 -8.74
N PHE A 54 -0.08 -4.35 -8.00
CA PHE A 54 1.01 -3.56 -8.60
C PHE A 54 1.94 -4.46 -9.42
N PHE A 55 2.33 -5.61 -8.88
CA PHE A 55 3.21 -6.54 -9.59
C PHE A 55 2.56 -7.11 -10.84
N THR A 56 1.29 -7.41 -10.78
CA THR A 56 0.52 -7.88 -11.95
C THR A 56 0.45 -6.81 -13.03
N PHE A 57 0.18 -5.56 -12.64
CA PHE A 57 0.07 -4.44 -13.58
C PHE A 57 1.41 -4.11 -14.23
N THR A 58 2.48 -4.08 -13.46
CA THR A 58 3.80 -3.64 -13.94
C THR A 58 4.64 -4.76 -14.53
N GLY A 59 4.35 -6.01 -14.21
CA GLY A 59 5.20 -7.14 -14.57
C GLY A 59 6.48 -7.25 -13.76
N ILE A 60 6.63 -6.42 -12.71
CA ILE A 60 7.81 -6.42 -11.84
C ILE A 60 7.64 -7.53 -10.79
N ALA A 61 8.71 -8.26 -10.50
CA ALA A 61 8.70 -9.24 -9.42
C ALA A 61 8.84 -8.57 -8.05
N ALA A 62 8.15 -9.12 -7.05
CA ALA A 62 8.17 -8.58 -5.69
C ALA A 62 9.60 -8.46 -5.13
N ASP A 63 10.41 -9.50 -5.29
CA ASP A 63 11.80 -9.48 -4.81
C ASP A 63 12.67 -8.46 -5.54
N ALA A 64 12.39 -8.22 -6.82
CA ALA A 64 13.14 -7.24 -7.61
C ALA A 64 12.89 -5.81 -7.12
N LEU A 65 11.64 -5.46 -6.79
CA LEU A 65 11.33 -4.15 -6.21
C LEU A 65 11.95 -4.00 -4.83
N LYS A 66 11.87 -5.02 -4.00
CA LYS A 66 12.45 -5.01 -2.65
C LYS A 66 13.96 -4.80 -2.70
N ALA A 67 14.63 -5.37 -3.69
CA ALA A 67 16.09 -5.23 -3.86
C ALA A 67 16.51 -3.78 -4.12
N VAL A 68 15.65 -2.93 -4.67
CA VAL A 68 15.95 -1.51 -4.93
C VAL A 68 15.27 -0.57 -3.93
N ALA A 69 14.48 -1.09 -3.01
CA ALA A 69 13.67 -0.29 -2.09
C ALA A 69 14.50 0.60 -1.14
N ALA A 70 15.76 0.23 -0.87
CA ALA A 70 16.65 1.03 -0.02
C ALA A 70 17.08 2.35 -0.67
N LYS A 71 16.89 2.50 -1.97
CA LYS A 71 17.17 3.74 -2.69
C LYS A 71 16.09 4.78 -2.42
N SER A 72 16.33 6.04 -2.81
CA SER A 72 15.35 7.10 -2.67
C SER A 72 14.08 6.81 -3.49
N ASP A 73 12.97 7.45 -3.13
CA ASP A 73 11.72 7.33 -3.90
C ASP A 73 11.94 7.69 -5.37
N THR A 74 12.68 8.76 -5.66
CA THR A 74 12.97 9.19 -7.02
C THR A 74 13.75 8.13 -7.80
N GLU A 75 14.76 7.53 -7.18
CA GLU A 75 15.57 6.48 -7.81
C GLU A 75 14.74 5.20 -8.04
N VAL A 76 13.91 4.83 -7.06
CA VAL A 76 13.01 3.67 -7.22
C VAL A 76 12.02 3.92 -8.36
N LEU A 77 11.45 5.12 -8.44
CA LEU A 77 10.52 5.45 -9.52
C LEU A 77 11.18 5.36 -10.90
N ALA A 78 12.40 5.85 -11.03
CA ALA A 78 13.14 5.73 -12.30
C ALA A 78 13.34 4.25 -12.68
N TRP A 79 13.67 3.41 -11.70
CA TRP A 79 13.82 1.97 -11.92
C TRP A 79 12.48 1.32 -12.32
N VAL A 80 11.39 1.67 -11.65
CA VAL A 80 10.04 1.17 -11.97
C VAL A 80 9.65 1.57 -13.40
N ASN A 81 9.85 2.82 -13.77
CA ASN A 81 9.50 3.30 -15.11
C ASN A 81 10.32 2.62 -16.20
N ALA A 82 11.57 2.24 -15.90
CA ALA A 82 12.41 1.51 -16.86
C ALA A 82 11.92 0.06 -17.07
N HIS A 83 11.31 -0.55 -16.07
CA HIS A 83 10.91 -1.97 -16.10
C HIS A 83 9.42 -2.17 -16.44
N ALA A 84 8.54 -1.29 -16.00
CA ALA A 84 7.09 -1.45 -16.17
C ALA A 84 6.60 -1.11 -17.59
N LYS A 85 7.22 -0.14 -18.23
CA LYS A 85 6.86 0.31 -19.60
C LYS A 85 5.38 0.64 -19.78
N ARG A 86 4.80 1.32 -18.78
CA ARG A 86 3.42 1.77 -18.81
C ARG A 86 3.36 3.25 -19.15
N THR A 87 2.31 3.66 -19.87
CA THR A 87 2.08 5.08 -20.18
C THR A 87 1.52 5.80 -18.95
N ALA A 88 1.66 7.11 -18.91
CA ALA A 88 1.08 7.94 -17.84
C ALA A 88 -0.43 7.72 -17.73
N SER A 89 -1.13 7.61 -18.84
CA SER A 89 -2.58 7.38 -18.88
C SER A 89 -2.95 6.02 -18.28
N GLU A 90 -2.20 4.96 -18.60
CA GLU A 90 -2.42 3.63 -18.04
C GLU A 90 -2.21 3.63 -16.52
N ILE A 91 -1.17 4.31 -16.04
CA ILE A 91 -0.86 4.40 -14.61
C ILE A 91 -1.97 5.12 -13.85
N ILE A 92 -2.46 6.24 -14.37
CA ILE A 92 -3.55 7.00 -13.77
C ILE A 92 -4.82 6.15 -13.69
N SER A 93 -5.17 5.47 -14.77
CA SER A 93 -6.35 4.60 -14.82
C SER A 93 -6.25 3.44 -13.84
N TRP A 94 -5.08 2.83 -13.72
CA TRP A 94 -4.84 1.75 -12.77
C TRP A 94 -4.98 2.23 -11.32
N SER A 95 -4.39 3.39 -11.00
CA SER A 95 -4.47 3.95 -9.64
C SER A 95 -5.91 4.29 -9.26
N ARG A 96 -6.69 4.79 -10.21
CA ARG A 96 -8.12 5.05 -10.01
C ARG A 96 -8.87 3.74 -9.73
N TRP A 97 -8.61 2.72 -10.51
CA TRP A 97 -9.20 1.40 -10.33
C TRP A 97 -8.85 0.82 -8.94
N MET A 98 -7.60 0.94 -8.51
CA MET A 98 -7.17 0.51 -7.17
C MET A 98 -7.90 1.26 -6.07
N ASN A 99 -8.04 2.58 -6.22
CA ASN A 99 -8.68 3.43 -5.23
C ASN A 99 -10.17 3.13 -5.05
N GLU A 100 -10.81 2.59 -6.07
CA GLU A 100 -12.24 2.26 -6.08
C GLU A 100 -12.53 0.80 -5.73
N ARG A 101 -11.51 -0.03 -5.52
CA ARG A 101 -11.71 -1.45 -5.23
C ARG A 101 -12.40 -1.65 -3.88
N ALA A 102 -13.40 -2.55 -3.91
CA ALA A 102 -14.14 -2.99 -2.72
C ALA A 102 -14.21 -4.53 -2.75
N PRO A 103 -14.60 -5.19 -1.66
CA PRO A 103 -14.77 -6.64 -1.66
C PRO A 103 -15.73 -7.09 -2.77
N ASP A 104 -15.29 -8.10 -3.54
CA ASP A 104 -16.02 -8.60 -4.70
C ASP A 104 -16.43 -10.08 -4.57
N ASN A 105 -16.25 -10.66 -3.38
CA ASN A 105 -16.65 -12.03 -3.06
C ASN A 105 -17.08 -12.13 -1.60
N VAL A 106 -17.71 -13.26 -1.24
CA VAL A 106 -18.25 -13.45 0.11
C VAL A 106 -17.16 -13.41 1.18
N ASP A 107 -16.06 -14.12 0.97
CA ASP A 107 -14.97 -14.18 1.95
C ASP A 107 -14.33 -12.82 2.19
N GLY A 108 -14.07 -12.07 1.12
CA GLY A 108 -13.54 -10.71 1.21
C GLY A 108 -14.50 -9.77 1.92
N ARG A 109 -15.80 -9.91 1.64
CA ARG A 109 -16.84 -9.09 2.30
C ARG A 109 -16.92 -9.39 3.79
N GLU A 110 -16.86 -10.64 4.18
CA GLU A 110 -16.89 -11.02 5.59
C GLU A 110 -15.66 -10.51 6.34
N PHE A 111 -14.49 -10.64 5.74
CA PHE A 111 -13.23 -10.13 6.29
C PHE A 111 -13.27 -8.61 6.47
N PHE A 112 -13.69 -7.89 5.44
CA PHE A 112 -13.84 -6.43 5.46
C PHE A 112 -14.81 -5.99 6.56
N ASN A 113 -16.00 -6.59 6.59
CA ASN A 113 -17.05 -6.24 7.54
C ASN A 113 -16.60 -6.50 8.98
N GLY A 114 -15.86 -7.57 9.22
CA GLY A 114 -15.33 -7.90 10.55
C GLY A 114 -14.39 -6.81 11.08
N ILE A 115 -13.46 -6.35 10.25
CA ILE A 115 -12.55 -5.27 10.63
C ILE A 115 -13.32 -3.96 10.79
N HIS A 116 -14.15 -3.59 9.84
CA HIS A 116 -14.94 -2.35 9.86
C HIS A 116 -15.77 -2.27 11.15
N LYS A 117 -16.45 -3.36 11.51
CA LYS A 117 -17.27 -3.42 12.72
C LYS A 117 -16.44 -3.25 13.99
N SER A 118 -15.20 -3.77 13.99
CA SER A 118 -14.35 -3.72 15.20
C SER A 118 -13.72 -2.35 15.43
N ILE A 119 -13.45 -1.58 14.35
CA ILE A 119 -12.68 -0.33 14.46
C ILE A 119 -13.52 0.94 14.26
N ALA A 120 -14.58 0.89 13.46
CA ALA A 120 -15.34 2.09 13.10
C ALA A 120 -16.79 1.75 12.68
N PRO A 121 -17.58 1.09 13.56
CA PRO A 121 -18.90 0.57 13.16
C PRO A 121 -19.91 1.65 12.75
N LEU A 122 -19.70 2.90 13.18
CA LEU A 122 -20.61 4.00 12.85
C LEU A 122 -20.15 4.83 11.62
N ARG A 123 -19.01 4.48 11.05
CA ARG A 123 -18.48 5.17 9.87
C ARG A 123 -18.98 4.48 8.60
N GLU A 124 -20.01 5.05 8.00
CA GLU A 124 -20.62 4.53 6.78
C GLU A 124 -19.81 4.82 5.51
N ASP A 125 -18.82 5.69 5.61
CA ASP A 125 -17.92 6.07 4.53
C ASP A 125 -16.75 5.09 4.31
N ILE A 126 -16.66 4.04 5.12
CA ILE A 126 -15.66 2.98 4.95
C ILE A 126 -16.23 1.94 3.96
N VAL A 127 -15.92 2.11 2.70
CA VAL A 127 -16.52 1.34 1.60
C VAL A 127 -15.48 0.56 0.79
N THR A 128 -14.33 1.16 0.53
CA THR A 128 -13.26 0.56 -0.28
C THR A 128 -12.16 -0.04 0.60
N TRP A 129 -11.33 -0.90 0.00
CA TRP A 129 -10.16 -1.43 0.69
C TRP A 129 -9.23 -0.33 1.19
N PHE A 130 -9.06 0.75 0.42
CA PHE A 130 -8.21 1.87 0.84
C PHE A 130 -8.82 2.61 2.01
N ASP A 131 -10.14 2.80 2.04
CA ASP A 131 -10.82 3.37 3.20
C ASP A 131 -10.55 2.55 4.46
N LEU A 132 -10.66 1.23 4.34
CA LEU A 132 -10.45 0.32 5.47
C LEU A 132 -9.00 0.37 5.97
N LEU A 133 -8.03 0.37 5.06
CA LEU A 133 -6.61 0.44 5.43
C LEU A 133 -6.29 1.74 6.16
N ASP A 134 -6.77 2.89 5.67
CA ASP A 134 -6.55 4.17 6.32
C ASP A 134 -7.17 4.20 7.71
N MET A 135 -8.38 3.68 7.86
CA MET A 135 -9.05 3.63 9.16
C MET A 135 -8.35 2.67 10.12
N ASP A 136 -7.92 1.52 9.64
CA ASP A 136 -7.20 0.53 10.45
C ASP A 136 -5.85 1.07 10.93
N ASP A 137 -5.11 1.76 10.05
CA ASP A 137 -3.86 2.43 10.43
C ASP A 137 -4.10 3.48 11.52
N PHE A 138 -5.14 4.29 11.35
CA PHE A 138 -5.53 5.31 12.34
C PHE A 138 -5.86 4.68 13.69
N ALA A 139 -6.67 3.63 13.71
CA ALA A 139 -7.09 2.95 14.93
C ALA A 139 -5.92 2.21 15.62
N THR A 140 -5.03 1.60 14.83
CA THR A 140 -3.89 0.83 15.35
C THR A 140 -2.96 1.71 16.20
N TYR A 141 -2.82 2.99 15.84
CA TYR A 141 -1.91 3.92 16.53
C TYR A 141 -2.67 4.91 17.45
N GLY A 142 -3.82 4.49 17.97
CA GLY A 142 -4.54 5.19 19.03
C GLY A 142 -5.64 6.13 18.57
N GLY A 143 -5.90 6.23 17.28
CA GLY A 143 -7.01 7.01 16.75
C GLY A 143 -8.36 6.36 17.06
N LYS A 144 -9.40 7.18 17.15
CA LYS A 144 -10.77 6.71 17.40
C LYS A 144 -11.71 7.31 16.36
N ALA A 145 -12.55 6.48 15.80
CA ALA A 145 -13.58 6.91 14.87
C ALA A 145 -14.80 7.45 15.60
#